data_1379faef45944da8c691559f144b326c
#
_entry.id   1379faef45944da8c691559f144b326c
#
_cell.length_a   1.000
_cell.length_b   1.000
_cell.length_c   1.000
_cell.angle_alpha   90.00
_cell.angle_beta   90.00
_cell.angle_gamma   90.00
#
_symmetry.space_group_name_H-M   'P 1'
#
loop_
_entity.id
_entity.type
_entity.pdbx_description
1 polymer ?
#
loop_
_entity_poly.entity_id
_entity_poly.type
_entity_poly.pdbx_seq_one_letter_code
_entity_poly.pdbx_strand_id
1 'polypeptide(L)'
;MALKKRTVVSPAAGAVSLPSLMADLPGTRRLEEVPLDKLSPAPADWNFYAPLPDDKLLELIESIRANDLLHPIVVWKQPDGALVILSGHNRVRAYTALLEKTGEDKYRRIPATVLTDITADEAHEIVVDSNYVQRVLTPSEKARSISQKYALAGRKKRSRNGVRKSKYEQIGEEYNLSARQIARYVRLGSLDGS
;
A
#
# COMPACT_ATOMS: atom_id res chain seq x y z
N MET A 1 14.41 31.36 -22.17
CA MET A 1 13.40 30.27 -22.07
C MET A 1 13.16 29.97 -20.60
N ALA A 2 12.02 30.37 -20.06
CA ALA A 2 11.73 30.25 -18.63
C ALA A 2 11.13 28.86 -18.35
N LEU A 3 11.77 28.09 -17.48
CA LEU A 3 11.28 26.79 -16.98
C LEU A 3 10.00 27.04 -16.16
N LYS A 4 8.86 26.53 -16.63
CA LYS A 4 7.61 26.48 -15.87
C LYS A 4 7.83 25.65 -14.60
N LYS A 5 7.80 26.30 -13.43
CA LYS A 5 7.72 25.62 -12.12
C LYS A 5 6.48 24.74 -12.10
N ARG A 6 6.68 23.40 -12.01
CA ARG A 6 5.59 22.46 -11.70
C ARG A 6 5.11 22.79 -10.28
N THR A 7 3.90 23.32 -10.19
CA THR A 7 3.21 23.49 -8.91
C THR A 7 2.93 22.12 -8.36
N VAL A 8 3.63 21.73 -7.29
CA VAL A 8 3.29 20.55 -6.50
C VAL A 8 1.99 20.91 -5.78
N VAL A 9 0.89 20.31 -6.20
CA VAL A 9 -0.39 20.44 -5.50
C VAL A 9 -0.24 19.66 -4.20
N SER A 10 -0.20 20.39 -3.09
CA SER A 10 -0.22 19.78 -1.75
C SER A 10 -1.54 19.01 -1.58
N PRO A 11 -1.54 17.76 -1.10
CA PRO A 11 -2.80 17.07 -0.85
C PRO A 11 -3.63 17.83 0.18
N ALA A 12 -4.96 17.87 -0.02
CA ALA A 12 -5.89 18.48 0.91
C ALA A 12 -5.73 17.85 2.31
N ALA A 13 -5.83 18.68 3.37
CA ALA A 13 -5.74 18.21 4.74
C ALA A 13 -6.83 17.14 4.99
N GLY A 14 -6.40 15.89 5.30
CA GLY A 14 -7.28 14.74 5.52
C GLY A 14 -7.17 13.63 4.47
N ALA A 15 -6.52 13.89 3.32
CA ALA A 15 -6.29 12.84 2.31
C ALA A 15 -5.20 11.86 2.77
N VAL A 16 -5.41 10.57 2.51
CA VAL A 16 -4.38 9.53 2.73
C VAL A 16 -3.14 9.88 1.93
N SER A 17 -2.03 9.98 2.61
CA SER A 17 -0.69 10.17 2.01
C SER A 17 0.26 9.11 2.54
N LEU A 18 1.36 8.84 1.83
CA LEU A 18 2.32 7.85 2.31
C LEU A 18 2.88 8.17 3.71
N PRO A 19 3.28 9.42 4.03
CA PRO A 19 3.71 9.78 5.38
C PRO A 19 2.60 9.58 6.42
N SER A 20 1.34 9.95 6.12
CA SER A 20 0.20 9.73 7.02
C SER A 20 -0.06 8.24 7.22
N LEU A 21 -0.10 7.45 6.14
CA LEU A 21 -0.27 6.01 6.23
C LEU A 21 0.81 5.35 7.09
N MET A 22 2.07 5.76 6.93
CA MET A 22 3.19 5.20 7.69
C MET A 22 3.19 5.65 9.17
N ALA A 23 2.64 6.84 9.48
CA ALA A 23 2.51 7.34 10.85
C ALA A 23 1.39 6.65 11.63
N ASP A 24 0.29 6.28 10.93
CA ASP A 24 -0.95 5.79 11.53
C ASP A 24 -1.14 4.26 11.40
N LEU A 25 -0.05 3.51 11.09
CA LEU A 25 -0.13 2.05 11.02
C LEU A 25 -0.62 1.44 12.35
N PRO A 26 -1.59 0.51 12.31
CA PRO A 26 -2.13 -0.12 13.50
C PRO A 26 -1.14 -1.12 14.14
N GLY A 27 -1.44 -1.54 15.35
CA GLY A 27 -0.71 -2.57 16.08
C GLY A 27 0.64 -2.13 16.62
N THR A 28 1.45 -3.11 16.99
CA THR A 28 2.83 -2.93 17.45
C THR A 28 3.78 -2.91 16.25
N ARG A 29 4.72 -1.96 16.23
CA ARG A 29 5.65 -1.74 15.12
C ARG A 29 7.09 -1.93 15.55
N ARG A 30 7.87 -2.66 14.75
CA ARG A 30 9.32 -2.79 14.91
C ARG A 30 10.01 -2.61 13.58
N LEU A 31 11.13 -1.87 13.57
CA LEU A 31 12.01 -1.79 12.42
C LEU A 31 13.04 -2.93 12.54
N GLU A 32 13.05 -3.82 11.56
CA GLU A 32 13.90 -5.02 11.55
C GLU A 32 14.46 -5.27 10.15
N GLU A 33 15.60 -5.95 10.09
CA GLU A 33 16.13 -6.53 8.86
C GLU A 33 15.51 -7.93 8.67
N VAL A 34 14.70 -8.11 7.64
CA VAL A 34 13.96 -9.35 7.38
C VAL A 34 14.59 -10.13 6.23
N PRO A 35 14.86 -11.44 6.38
CA PRO A 35 15.37 -12.28 5.30
C PRO A 35 14.36 -12.36 4.14
N LEU A 36 14.84 -12.23 2.90
CA LEU A 36 13.97 -12.25 1.70
C LEU A 36 13.24 -13.59 1.56
N ASP A 37 13.90 -14.71 1.89
CA ASP A 37 13.38 -16.07 1.79
C ASP A 37 12.25 -16.37 2.79
N LYS A 38 12.05 -15.51 3.78
CA LYS A 38 10.95 -15.61 4.77
C LYS A 38 9.72 -14.78 4.39
N LEU A 39 9.82 -13.96 3.36
CA LEU A 39 8.74 -13.08 2.94
C LEU A 39 7.77 -13.79 1.99
N SER A 40 6.49 -13.64 2.26
CA SER A 40 5.41 -14.09 1.38
C SER A 40 4.65 -12.90 0.82
N PRO A 41 4.22 -12.93 -0.44
CA PRO A 41 3.40 -11.86 -1.00
C PRO A 41 2.04 -11.82 -0.29
N ALA A 42 1.39 -10.64 -0.30
CA ALA A 42 -0.01 -10.54 0.09
C ALA A 42 -0.90 -11.41 -0.81
N PRO A 43 -2.04 -11.91 -0.30
CA PRO A 43 -3.01 -12.64 -1.12
C PRO A 43 -3.34 -11.92 -2.44
N ALA A 44 -3.52 -12.65 -3.53
CA ALA A 44 -3.73 -12.08 -4.85
C ALA A 44 -5.03 -11.25 -4.98
N ASP A 45 -6.03 -11.57 -4.17
CA ASP A 45 -7.27 -10.79 -4.06
C ASP A 45 -7.07 -9.45 -3.34
N TRP A 46 -6.04 -9.31 -2.47
CA TRP A 46 -5.65 -8.06 -1.83
C TRP A 46 -4.73 -7.23 -2.74
N ASN A 47 -3.74 -7.89 -3.36
CA ASN A 47 -2.71 -7.26 -4.20
C ASN A 47 -2.93 -7.59 -5.70
N PHE A 48 -4.06 -7.15 -6.23
CA PHE A 48 -4.50 -7.36 -7.62
C PHE A 48 -3.88 -6.37 -8.63
N TYR A 49 -3.03 -5.49 -8.18
CA TYR A 49 -2.43 -4.44 -8.99
C TYR A 49 -1.40 -5.00 -9.98
N ALA A 50 -1.39 -4.44 -11.20
CA ALA A 50 -0.42 -4.81 -12.21
C ALA A 50 1.02 -4.68 -11.66
N PRO A 51 1.93 -5.61 -11.99
CA PRO A 51 3.33 -5.47 -11.60
C PRO A 51 3.95 -4.21 -12.21
N LEU A 52 5.00 -3.70 -11.56
CA LEU A 52 5.76 -2.59 -12.11
C LEU A 52 6.36 -3.01 -13.47
N PRO A 53 6.24 -2.18 -14.53
CA PRO A 53 6.89 -2.44 -15.82
C PRO A 53 8.40 -2.63 -15.67
N ASP A 54 9.01 -3.42 -16.54
CA ASP A 54 10.42 -3.82 -16.40
C ASP A 54 11.40 -2.66 -16.48
N ASP A 55 11.13 -1.65 -17.32
CA ASP A 55 11.91 -0.41 -17.38
C ASP A 55 11.88 0.34 -16.03
N LYS A 56 10.73 0.42 -15.40
CA LYS A 56 10.57 1.05 -14.09
C LYS A 56 11.14 0.21 -12.94
N LEU A 57 11.13 -1.11 -13.09
CA LEU A 57 11.81 -2.00 -12.14
C LEU A 57 13.32 -1.83 -12.22
N LEU A 58 13.88 -1.68 -13.43
CA LEU A 58 15.31 -1.41 -13.61
C LEU A 58 15.71 -0.07 -13.00
N GLU A 59 14.94 1.00 -13.21
CA GLU A 59 15.16 2.30 -12.55
C GLU A 59 15.19 2.17 -11.01
N LEU A 60 14.27 1.36 -10.45
CA LEU A 60 14.21 1.10 -9.01
C LEU A 60 15.43 0.33 -8.51
N ILE A 61 15.87 -0.69 -9.26
CA ILE A 61 17.08 -1.48 -8.96
C ILE A 61 18.32 -0.58 -8.92
N GLU A 62 18.51 0.27 -9.93
CA GLU A 62 19.64 1.19 -9.98
C GLU A 62 19.58 2.23 -8.86
N SER A 63 18.39 2.74 -8.53
CA SER A 63 18.19 3.65 -7.41
C SER A 63 18.57 3.01 -6.06
N ILE A 64 18.14 1.76 -5.81
CA ILE A 64 18.47 1.02 -4.58
C ILE A 64 19.97 0.72 -4.52
N ARG A 65 20.57 0.36 -5.66
CA ARG A 65 22.00 0.10 -5.73
C ARG A 65 22.85 1.33 -5.39
N ALA A 66 22.40 2.52 -5.82
CA ALA A 66 23.13 3.77 -5.64
C ALA A 66 22.92 4.42 -4.26
N ASN A 67 21.74 4.30 -3.68
CA ASN A 67 21.30 5.06 -2.52
C ASN A 67 20.81 4.20 -1.34
N ASP A 68 20.91 2.88 -1.43
CA ASP A 68 20.25 1.93 -0.55
C ASP A 68 18.71 2.12 -0.49
N LEU A 69 18.03 1.43 0.43
CA LEU A 69 16.59 1.53 0.57
C LEU A 69 16.21 2.69 1.47
N LEU A 70 15.71 3.79 0.89
CA LEU A 70 15.31 4.99 1.63
C LEU A 70 14.11 4.78 2.56
N HIS A 71 13.20 3.86 2.21
CA HIS A 71 12.01 3.58 3.00
C HIS A 71 11.84 2.07 3.19
N PRO A 72 11.69 1.57 4.44
CA PRO A 72 11.48 0.16 4.72
C PRO A 72 10.18 -0.33 4.06
N ILE A 73 10.12 -1.63 3.74
CA ILE A 73 8.86 -2.29 3.37
C ILE A 73 7.96 -2.41 4.60
N VAL A 74 6.67 -2.70 4.39
CA VAL A 74 5.73 -3.01 5.49
C VAL A 74 5.39 -4.48 5.44
N VAL A 75 5.55 -5.16 6.56
CA VAL A 75 5.35 -6.60 6.70
C VAL A 75 4.43 -6.88 7.88
N TRP A 76 3.48 -7.76 7.71
CA TRP A 76 2.66 -8.31 8.78
C TRP A 76 3.23 -9.63 9.24
N LYS A 77 3.58 -9.72 10.52
CA LYS A 77 3.91 -10.99 11.18
C LYS A 77 2.63 -11.59 11.73
N GLN A 78 2.18 -12.66 11.09
CA GLN A 78 0.99 -13.41 11.50
C GLN A 78 1.22 -14.17 12.80
N PRO A 79 0.15 -14.60 13.50
CA PRO A 79 0.26 -15.37 14.75
C PRO A 79 1.04 -16.70 14.60
N ASP A 80 1.01 -17.31 13.41
CA ASP A 80 1.78 -18.52 13.07
C ASP A 80 3.26 -18.23 12.72
N GLY A 81 3.65 -16.95 12.73
CA GLY A 81 5.01 -16.48 12.42
C GLY A 81 5.28 -16.20 10.96
N ALA A 82 4.32 -16.42 10.06
CA ALA A 82 4.45 -16.05 8.64
C ALA A 82 4.60 -14.54 8.46
N LEU A 83 5.45 -14.13 7.51
CA LEU A 83 5.77 -12.74 7.21
C LEU A 83 5.17 -12.35 5.86
N VAL A 84 4.07 -11.60 5.88
CA VAL A 84 3.32 -11.21 4.70
C VAL A 84 3.63 -9.77 4.32
N ILE A 85 4.02 -9.52 3.06
CA ILE A 85 4.32 -8.20 2.54
C ILE A 85 3.02 -7.41 2.35
N LEU A 86 2.85 -6.30 3.08
CA LEU A 86 1.69 -5.40 2.92
C LEU A 86 2.00 -4.23 1.98
N SER A 87 3.25 -3.73 1.99
CA SER A 87 3.70 -2.67 1.08
C SER A 87 5.16 -2.88 0.70
N GLY A 88 5.49 -2.61 -0.57
CA GLY A 88 6.86 -2.67 -1.06
C GLY A 88 7.20 -3.92 -1.87
N HIS A 89 6.23 -4.63 -2.44
CA HIS A 89 6.45 -5.80 -3.31
C HIS A 89 7.51 -5.57 -4.40
N ASN A 90 7.51 -4.40 -5.04
CA ASN A 90 8.51 -4.06 -6.06
C ASN A 90 9.91 -3.85 -5.48
N ARG A 91 10.02 -3.38 -4.23
CA ARG A 91 11.31 -3.26 -3.51
C ARG A 91 11.88 -4.65 -3.18
N VAL A 92 11.03 -5.59 -2.78
CA VAL A 92 11.43 -6.99 -2.59
C VAL A 92 11.90 -7.60 -3.91
N ARG A 93 11.17 -7.40 -5.02
CA ARG A 93 11.60 -7.84 -6.37
C ARG A 93 12.97 -7.26 -6.74
N ALA A 94 13.20 -5.97 -6.47
CA ALA A 94 14.48 -5.32 -6.76
C ALA A 94 15.63 -5.88 -5.91
N TYR A 95 15.41 -6.15 -4.62
CA TYR A 95 16.40 -6.79 -3.75
C TYR A 95 16.72 -8.22 -4.21
N THR A 96 15.70 -9.00 -4.58
CA THR A 96 15.90 -10.35 -5.14
C THR A 96 16.75 -10.30 -6.42
N ALA A 97 16.43 -9.40 -7.35
CA ALA A 97 17.19 -9.24 -8.58
C ALA A 97 18.65 -8.79 -8.32
N LEU A 98 18.87 -7.90 -7.33
CA LEU A 98 20.22 -7.48 -6.93
C LEU A 98 20.99 -8.64 -6.30
N LEU A 99 20.37 -9.41 -5.43
CA LEU A 99 20.99 -10.59 -4.81
C LEU A 99 21.39 -11.62 -5.88
N GLU A 100 20.50 -11.95 -6.80
CA GLU A 100 20.76 -12.89 -7.90
C GLU A 100 21.88 -12.41 -8.82
N LYS A 101 21.91 -11.11 -9.15
CA LYS A 101 22.90 -10.52 -10.06
C LYS A 101 24.28 -10.35 -9.44
N THR A 102 24.34 -9.95 -8.16
CA THR A 102 25.60 -9.56 -7.50
C THR A 102 26.13 -10.60 -6.52
N GLY A 103 25.25 -11.41 -5.94
CA GLY A 103 25.59 -12.34 -4.85
C GLY A 103 25.95 -11.66 -3.52
N GLU A 104 25.78 -10.35 -3.41
CA GLU A 104 26.15 -9.59 -2.21
C GLU A 104 25.21 -9.87 -1.04
N ASP A 105 25.78 -10.23 0.11
CA ASP A 105 25.01 -10.61 1.32
C ASP A 105 24.12 -9.48 1.85
N LYS A 106 24.44 -8.21 1.59
CA LYS A 106 23.61 -7.07 1.99
C LYS A 106 22.19 -7.13 1.42
N TYR A 107 21.99 -7.81 0.28
CA TYR A 107 20.67 -7.96 -0.34
C TYR A 107 19.91 -9.21 0.12
N ARG A 108 20.47 -10.06 1.02
CA ARG A 108 19.74 -11.21 1.60
C ARG A 108 18.65 -10.79 2.59
N ARG A 109 18.79 -9.59 3.15
CA ARG A 109 17.86 -9.03 4.13
C ARG A 109 17.40 -7.67 3.66
N ILE A 110 16.15 -7.31 3.98
CA ILE A 110 15.56 -6.04 3.58
C ILE A 110 15.04 -5.30 4.81
N PRO A 111 15.28 -3.98 4.94
CA PRO A 111 14.69 -3.18 6.00
C PRO A 111 13.16 -3.21 5.93
N ALA A 112 12.51 -3.58 7.04
CA ALA A 112 11.07 -3.73 7.12
C ALA A 112 10.51 -3.13 8.41
N THR A 113 9.38 -2.46 8.31
CA THR A 113 8.49 -2.19 9.44
C THR A 113 7.60 -3.40 9.65
N VAL A 114 7.91 -4.19 10.66
CA VAL A 114 7.15 -5.40 11.00
C VAL A 114 6.01 -5.02 11.94
N LEU A 115 4.79 -5.36 11.55
CA LEU A 115 3.56 -5.16 12.30
C LEU A 115 3.14 -6.46 12.96
N THR A 116 2.77 -6.37 14.24
CA THR A 116 2.10 -7.43 15.02
C THR A 116 0.81 -6.88 15.62
N ASP A 117 -0.02 -7.77 16.16
CA ASP A 117 -1.26 -7.39 16.85
C ASP A 117 -2.28 -6.64 15.97
N ILE A 118 -2.29 -6.98 14.69
CA ILE A 118 -3.28 -6.49 13.71
C ILE A 118 -4.12 -7.64 13.18
N THR A 119 -5.34 -7.32 12.78
CA THR A 119 -6.26 -8.25 12.13
C THR A 119 -5.98 -8.38 10.64
N ALA A 120 -6.50 -9.44 10.01
CA ALA A 120 -6.42 -9.62 8.55
C ALA A 120 -7.13 -8.48 7.78
N ASP A 121 -8.23 -7.94 8.31
CA ASP A 121 -8.92 -6.80 7.70
C ASP A 121 -8.07 -5.52 7.74
N GLU A 122 -7.34 -5.26 8.83
CA GLU A 122 -6.40 -4.14 8.93
C GLU A 122 -5.20 -4.33 8.01
N ALA A 123 -4.64 -5.53 7.93
CA ALA A 123 -3.57 -5.87 6.99
C ALA A 123 -4.01 -5.66 5.53
N HIS A 124 -5.21 -6.12 5.17
CA HIS A 124 -5.80 -5.91 3.85
C HIS A 124 -5.98 -4.41 3.54
N GLU A 125 -6.48 -3.63 4.50
CA GLU A 125 -6.65 -2.17 4.35
C GLU A 125 -5.31 -1.49 4.04
N ILE A 126 -4.23 -1.86 4.72
CA ILE A 126 -2.88 -1.33 4.45
C ILE A 126 -2.44 -1.63 3.00
N VAL A 127 -2.69 -2.84 2.48
CA VAL A 127 -2.37 -3.17 1.09
C VAL A 127 -3.13 -2.26 0.11
N VAL A 128 -4.44 -2.07 0.32
CA VAL A 128 -5.28 -1.22 -0.54
C VAL A 128 -4.81 0.23 -0.49
N ASP A 129 -4.64 0.79 0.71
CA ASP A 129 -4.29 2.20 0.90
C ASP A 129 -2.88 2.52 0.38
N SER A 130 -1.90 1.63 0.63
CA SER A 130 -0.53 1.84 0.17
C SER A 130 -0.43 1.85 -1.35
N ASN A 131 -1.16 0.98 -2.05
CA ASN A 131 -1.20 0.98 -3.51
C ASN A 131 -1.96 2.18 -4.06
N TYR A 132 -3.08 2.58 -3.43
CA TYR A 132 -3.85 3.74 -3.86
C TYR A 132 -3.03 5.03 -3.81
N VAL A 133 -2.19 5.19 -2.80
CA VAL A 133 -1.36 6.39 -2.59
C VAL A 133 -0.10 6.38 -3.45
N GLN A 134 0.52 5.22 -3.67
CA GLN A 134 1.83 5.11 -4.30
C GLN A 134 1.79 4.95 -5.83
N ARG A 135 0.63 4.62 -6.40
CA ARG A 135 0.50 4.25 -7.82
C ARG A 135 -0.42 5.19 -8.59
N VAL A 136 -0.13 5.32 -9.88
CA VAL A 136 -1.12 5.80 -10.85
C VAL A 136 -1.99 4.61 -11.23
N LEU A 137 -3.17 4.52 -10.63
CA LEU A 137 -4.10 3.41 -10.84
C LEU A 137 -4.87 3.59 -12.15
N THR A 138 -5.10 2.49 -12.86
CA THR A 138 -6.09 2.42 -13.93
C THR A 138 -7.50 2.64 -13.37
N PRO A 139 -8.50 3.02 -14.20
CA PRO A 139 -9.89 3.17 -13.75
C PRO A 139 -10.44 1.92 -13.06
N SER A 140 -10.12 0.73 -13.57
CA SER A 140 -10.55 -0.56 -13.01
C SER A 140 -9.87 -0.83 -11.66
N GLU A 141 -8.54 -0.67 -11.55
CA GLU A 141 -7.83 -0.82 -10.28
C GLU A 141 -8.36 0.17 -9.23
N LYS A 142 -8.64 1.41 -9.63
CA LYS A 142 -9.21 2.41 -8.74
C LYS A 142 -10.61 2.02 -8.26
N ALA A 143 -11.47 1.53 -9.15
CA ALA A 143 -12.81 1.07 -8.79
C ALA A 143 -12.74 -0.12 -7.82
N ARG A 144 -11.88 -1.10 -8.10
CA ARG A 144 -11.68 -2.28 -7.25
C ARG A 144 -11.12 -1.90 -5.88
N SER A 145 -10.10 -1.01 -5.81
CA SER A 145 -9.54 -0.51 -4.54
C SER A 145 -10.61 0.15 -3.66
N ILE A 146 -11.41 1.04 -4.24
CA ILE A 146 -12.49 1.74 -3.52
C ILE A 146 -13.58 0.77 -3.07
N SER A 147 -13.92 -0.22 -3.90
CA SER A 147 -14.90 -1.25 -3.56
C SER A 147 -14.42 -2.11 -2.39
N GLN A 148 -13.16 -2.54 -2.39
CA GLN A 148 -12.57 -3.28 -1.26
C GLN A 148 -12.53 -2.43 0.02
N LYS A 149 -12.07 -1.18 -0.05
CA LYS A 149 -12.09 -0.25 1.09
C LYS A 149 -13.50 -0.10 1.66
N TYR A 150 -14.51 0.03 0.81
CA TYR A 150 -15.90 0.12 1.24
C TYR A 150 -16.39 -1.16 1.95
N ALA A 151 -16.00 -2.33 1.46
CA ALA A 151 -16.32 -3.62 2.09
C ALA A 151 -15.66 -3.74 3.47
N LEU A 152 -14.37 -3.41 3.60
CA LEU A 152 -13.61 -3.43 4.86
C LEU A 152 -14.19 -2.44 5.88
N ALA A 153 -14.53 -1.22 5.48
CA ALA A 153 -15.18 -0.23 6.34
C ALA A 153 -16.53 -0.70 6.88
N GLY A 154 -17.18 -1.68 6.22
CA GLY A 154 -18.40 -2.31 6.69
C GLY A 154 -18.21 -3.27 7.85
N ARG A 155 -17.02 -3.83 8.02
CA ARG A 155 -16.68 -4.81 9.05
C ARG A 155 -16.22 -4.17 10.38
N LYS A 156 -15.74 -2.93 10.34
CA LYS A 156 -15.31 -2.20 11.55
C LYS A 156 -16.51 -1.91 12.46
N LYS A 157 -16.39 -2.24 13.76
CA LYS A 157 -17.42 -1.91 14.77
C LYS A 157 -17.62 -0.39 14.84
N ARG A 158 -18.88 0.04 14.80
CA ARG A 158 -19.27 1.46 14.86
C ARG A 158 -18.72 2.13 16.13
N SER A 159 -17.93 3.18 15.98
CA SER A 159 -17.61 4.10 17.09
C SER A 159 -18.87 4.81 17.55
N ARG A 160 -19.01 4.98 18.87
CA ARG A 160 -20.26 5.37 19.54
C ARG A 160 -20.51 6.88 19.62
N ASN A 161 -19.55 7.74 19.22
CA ASN A 161 -19.61 9.20 19.38
C ASN A 161 -19.22 9.93 18.09
N GLY A 162 -20.13 10.67 17.50
CA GLY A 162 -19.86 11.61 16.41
C GLY A 162 -21.01 11.80 15.43
N VAL A 163 -21.02 12.91 14.69
CA VAL A 163 -21.91 13.19 13.56
C VAL A 163 -21.80 12.03 12.57
N ARG A 164 -22.93 11.43 12.22
CA ARG A 164 -23.03 10.20 11.42
C ARG A 164 -22.73 10.47 9.97
N LYS A 165 -21.42 10.52 9.59
CA LYS A 165 -21.04 10.53 8.17
C LYS A 165 -21.34 9.16 7.55
N SER A 166 -21.85 9.16 6.33
CA SER A 166 -22.00 7.93 5.55
C SER A 166 -20.63 7.33 5.23
N LYS A 167 -20.55 6.01 4.96
CA LYS A 167 -19.30 5.38 4.51
C LYS A 167 -18.73 6.03 3.25
N TYR A 168 -19.61 6.46 2.35
CA TYR A 168 -19.20 7.14 1.13
C TYR A 168 -18.50 8.48 1.41
N GLU A 169 -18.98 9.23 2.41
CA GLU A 169 -18.35 10.48 2.83
C GLU A 169 -17.01 10.24 3.52
N GLN A 170 -16.91 9.24 4.40
CA GLN A 170 -15.68 8.89 5.09
C GLN A 170 -14.56 8.51 4.10
N ILE A 171 -14.82 7.57 3.21
CA ILE A 171 -13.85 7.14 2.17
C ILE A 171 -13.57 8.29 1.21
N GLY A 172 -14.57 9.13 0.91
CA GLY A 172 -14.41 10.30 0.07
C GLY A 172 -13.42 11.30 0.64
N GLU A 173 -13.47 11.57 1.92
CA GLU A 173 -12.50 12.43 2.63
C GLU A 173 -11.08 11.81 2.60
N GLU A 174 -10.94 10.51 2.88
CA GLU A 174 -9.65 9.82 2.84
C GLU A 174 -9.00 9.91 1.45
N TYR A 175 -9.76 9.69 0.37
CA TYR A 175 -9.24 9.60 -0.98
C TYR A 175 -9.40 10.90 -1.80
N ASN A 176 -9.81 11.98 -1.16
CA ASN A 176 -10.10 13.28 -1.79
C ASN A 176 -11.07 13.15 -2.97
N LEU A 177 -12.15 12.42 -2.76
CA LEU A 177 -13.23 12.18 -3.71
C LEU A 177 -14.60 12.56 -3.10
N SER A 178 -15.55 12.95 -3.93
CA SER A 178 -16.93 13.16 -3.45
C SER A 178 -17.61 11.83 -3.14
N ALA A 179 -18.57 11.82 -2.19
CA ALA A 179 -19.38 10.66 -1.86
C ALA A 179 -20.07 10.05 -3.11
N ARG A 180 -20.47 10.90 -4.08
CA ARG A 180 -21.05 10.46 -5.36
C ARG A 180 -20.04 9.72 -6.22
N GLN A 181 -18.78 10.15 -6.26
CA GLN A 181 -17.72 9.45 -6.98
C GLN A 181 -17.42 8.09 -6.32
N ILE A 182 -17.33 8.05 -4.99
CA ILE A 182 -17.15 6.79 -4.25
C ILE A 182 -18.30 5.82 -4.55
N ALA A 183 -19.56 6.26 -4.47
CA ALA A 183 -20.71 5.42 -4.80
C ALA A 183 -20.68 4.87 -6.24
N ARG A 184 -20.18 5.66 -7.20
CA ARG A 184 -19.97 5.23 -8.59
C ARG A 184 -18.88 4.15 -8.68
N TYR A 185 -17.73 4.34 -8.04
CA TYR A 185 -16.64 3.38 -8.05
C TYR A 185 -17.01 2.06 -7.35
N VAL A 186 -17.72 2.11 -6.21
CA VAL A 186 -18.22 0.90 -5.54
C VAL A 186 -19.12 0.08 -6.46
N ARG A 187 -19.99 0.77 -7.22
CA ARG A 187 -20.88 0.11 -8.18
C ARG A 187 -20.12 -0.52 -9.35
N LEU A 188 -19.09 0.16 -9.86
CA LEU A 188 -18.23 -0.38 -10.93
C LEU A 188 -17.39 -1.57 -10.44
N GLY A 189 -16.77 -1.47 -9.27
CA GLY A 189 -15.95 -2.54 -8.73
C GLY A 189 -16.74 -3.81 -8.33
N SER A 190 -18.07 -3.72 -8.17
CA SER A 190 -18.93 -4.89 -7.96
C SER A 190 -19.29 -5.65 -9.25
N LEU A 191 -19.07 -5.04 -10.42
CA LEU A 191 -19.34 -5.67 -11.73
C LEU A 191 -18.16 -6.51 -12.24
N ASP A 192 -16.92 -6.17 -11.82
CA ASP A 192 -15.71 -6.89 -12.24
C ASP A 192 -15.46 -8.19 -11.45
N GLY A 193 -16.33 -8.52 -10.50
CA GLY A 193 -16.24 -9.71 -9.64
C GLY A 193 -17.19 -10.84 -10.00
N SER A 194 -17.83 -10.79 -11.18
CA SER A 194 -18.80 -11.81 -11.66
C SER A 194 -18.21 -12.63 -12.78
#